data_7e8d99c39718a06de59927e26ea45063
#
_entry.id   7e8d99c39718a06de59927e26ea45063
#
_cell.length_a   1.000
_cell.length_b   1.000
_cell.length_c   1.000
_cell.angle_alpha   90.00
_cell.angle_beta   90.00
_cell.angle_gamma   90.00
#
_symmetry.space_group_name_H-M   'P 1'
#
loop_
_entity.id
_entity.type
_entity.pdbx_description
1 polymer ?
#
loop_
_entity_poly.entity_id
_entity_poly.type
_entity_poly.pdbx_seq_one_letter_code
_entity_poly.pdbx_strand_id
1 'polypeptide(L)'
;MKYRLFLSIAAAGVLGSAAFAGTMGSVIPSKDWTWVGSMAAAPVWVRGGETQTFYLAPEIEKTYASRKSIHAIATGELFVGLQKSLTSLWLGQLGLAAATTGNAKLQGVVWDDADPQFANYSYRYKGQNTRLALKGKLLLDKGYWLMPWVSASLGVGFNRAHDFTNTPLIFEALPNNNFEDHTKTAFTYTLGAGVQKSISEHCQAGVGYEFVDWGKSELGRALGQTMNSGLALNHLYTNGVLLNLTYVA
;
A
#
# COMPACT_ATOMS: atom_id res chain seq x y z
N MET A 1 -3.16 11.84 -29.13
CA MET A 1 -4.10 10.70 -29.06
C MET A 1 -4.01 10.09 -27.66
N LYS A 2 -5.06 10.24 -26.84
CA LYS A 2 -5.10 9.80 -25.43
C LYS A 2 -5.63 8.37 -25.39
N TYR A 3 -4.78 7.40 -25.11
CA TYR A 3 -5.22 6.04 -24.81
C TYR A 3 -5.62 5.97 -23.33
N ARG A 4 -6.93 5.92 -23.08
CA ARG A 4 -7.47 5.53 -21.79
C ARG A 4 -7.46 4.00 -21.73
N LEU A 5 -6.54 3.44 -20.96
CA LEU A 5 -6.56 2.01 -20.63
C LEU A 5 -7.61 1.81 -19.54
N PHE A 6 -8.79 1.35 -19.93
CA PHE A 6 -9.79 0.82 -19.00
C PHE A 6 -9.35 -0.59 -18.60
N LEU A 7 -8.87 -0.75 -17.39
CA LEU A 7 -8.63 -2.06 -16.80
C LEU A 7 -9.99 -2.61 -16.36
N SER A 8 -10.64 -3.35 -17.25
CA SER A 8 -11.86 -4.12 -16.93
C SER A 8 -11.44 -5.36 -16.16
N ILE A 9 -11.60 -5.35 -14.84
CA ILE A 9 -11.49 -6.54 -14.00
C ILE A 9 -12.73 -7.36 -14.23
N ALA A 10 -12.64 -8.38 -15.07
CA ALA A 10 -13.66 -9.42 -15.21
C ALA A 10 -13.57 -10.32 -13.97
N ALA A 11 -14.44 -10.12 -13.00
CA ALA A 11 -14.67 -11.06 -11.91
C ALA A 11 -15.41 -12.28 -12.49
N ALA A 12 -14.65 -13.27 -12.93
CA ALA A 12 -15.20 -14.57 -13.30
C ALA A 12 -15.60 -15.30 -12.01
N GLY A 13 -16.89 -15.26 -11.69
CA GLY A 13 -17.49 -16.06 -10.63
C GLY A 13 -17.49 -17.52 -11.02
N VAL A 14 -16.67 -18.33 -10.37
CA VAL A 14 -16.80 -19.79 -10.34
C VAL A 14 -17.54 -20.14 -9.05
N LEU A 15 -18.85 -20.11 -9.10
CA LEU A 15 -19.73 -20.70 -8.09
C LEU A 15 -19.96 -22.16 -8.49
N GLY A 16 -19.06 -23.04 -8.09
CA GLY A 16 -19.29 -24.49 -8.12
C GLY A 16 -20.00 -24.92 -6.84
N SER A 17 -21.32 -25.01 -6.84
CA SER A 17 -22.11 -25.61 -5.76
C SER A 17 -22.00 -27.14 -5.85
N ALA A 18 -21.15 -27.76 -5.03
CA ALA A 18 -21.21 -29.19 -4.77
C ALA A 18 -22.11 -29.41 -3.54
N ALA A 19 -23.35 -29.83 -3.77
CA ALA A 19 -24.23 -30.30 -2.71
C ALA A 19 -23.80 -31.74 -2.36
N PHE A 20 -23.23 -31.96 -1.19
CA PHE A 20 -23.05 -33.28 -0.58
C PHE A 20 -24.06 -33.46 0.55
N ALA A 21 -25.06 -34.34 0.30
CA ALA A 21 -25.88 -34.91 1.36
C ALA A 21 -25.01 -35.95 2.09
N GLY A 22 -24.55 -35.65 3.28
CA GLY A 22 -23.73 -36.53 4.11
C GLY A 22 -24.47 -37.02 5.32
N THR A 23 -24.47 -38.35 5.51
CA THR A 23 -24.96 -39.06 6.68
C THR A 23 -24.18 -38.66 7.94
N MET A 24 -24.92 -38.58 9.08
CA MET A 24 -24.36 -38.29 10.41
C MET A 24 -23.37 -39.38 10.84
N GLY A 25 -22.09 -39.11 10.67
CA GLY A 25 -20.98 -39.80 11.34
C GLY A 25 -20.26 -38.77 12.23
N SER A 26 -19.66 -39.25 13.33
CA SER A 26 -18.89 -38.41 14.27
C SER A 26 -17.96 -37.47 13.52
N VAL A 27 -18.17 -36.15 13.71
CA VAL A 27 -17.33 -35.10 13.11
C VAL A 27 -15.95 -35.19 13.72
N ILE A 28 -15.05 -35.95 13.08
CA ILE A 28 -13.61 -35.77 13.26
C ILE A 28 -13.32 -34.39 12.63
N PRO A 29 -12.77 -33.41 13.36
CA PRO A 29 -12.42 -32.13 12.74
C PRO A 29 -11.47 -32.43 11.57
N SER A 30 -11.96 -32.23 10.35
CA SER A 30 -11.17 -32.53 9.15
C SER A 30 -9.96 -31.60 9.16
N LYS A 31 -8.79 -32.19 9.05
CA LYS A 31 -7.49 -31.52 9.03
C LYS A 31 -7.23 -30.87 7.67
N ASP A 32 -8.32 -30.57 6.94
CA ASP A 32 -8.28 -30.20 5.54
C ASP A 32 -8.11 -28.68 5.37
N TRP A 33 -7.43 -28.34 4.29
CA TRP A 33 -7.27 -26.96 3.84
C TRP A 33 -8.59 -26.45 3.27
N THR A 34 -8.97 -25.25 3.70
CA THR A 34 -10.19 -24.58 3.25
C THR A 34 -9.83 -23.29 2.51
N TRP A 35 -10.47 -23.02 1.40
CA TRP A 35 -10.26 -21.78 0.67
C TRP A 35 -10.78 -20.58 1.47
N VAL A 36 -10.01 -19.51 1.45
CA VAL A 36 -10.40 -18.24 2.08
C VAL A 36 -10.12 -17.08 1.13
N GLY A 37 -11.11 -16.20 1.02
CA GLY A 37 -10.99 -14.93 0.30
C GLY A 37 -11.37 -13.77 1.21
N SER A 38 -10.63 -12.67 1.18
CA SER A 38 -11.03 -11.49 1.90
C SER A 38 -10.84 -10.21 1.10
N MET A 39 -11.71 -9.25 1.37
CA MET A 39 -11.55 -7.87 0.93
C MET A 39 -11.43 -6.96 2.14
N ALA A 40 -10.59 -5.96 2.02
CA ALA A 40 -10.41 -4.99 3.06
C ALA A 40 -10.29 -3.57 2.50
N ALA A 41 -10.78 -2.61 3.25
CA ALA A 41 -10.63 -1.20 2.96
C ALA A 41 -10.25 -0.44 4.23
N ALA A 42 -9.44 0.59 4.09
CA ALA A 42 -9.00 1.39 5.21
C ALA A 42 -8.80 2.86 4.83
N PRO A 43 -9.18 3.80 5.69
CA PRO A 43 -8.51 5.09 5.77
C PRO A 43 -7.12 4.88 6.37
N VAL A 44 -6.07 5.32 5.67
CA VAL A 44 -4.69 5.22 6.15
C VAL A 44 -4.06 6.60 6.21
N TRP A 45 -3.27 6.83 7.25
CA TRP A 45 -2.50 8.05 7.42
C TRP A 45 -1.11 7.85 6.84
N VAL A 46 -0.77 8.73 5.90
CA VAL A 46 0.52 8.72 5.22
C VAL A 46 1.52 9.53 6.02
N ARG A 47 2.70 8.96 6.21
CA ARG A 47 3.89 9.68 6.65
C ARG A 47 4.95 9.54 5.58
N GLY A 48 5.27 10.64 4.92
CA GLY A 48 6.28 10.69 3.87
C GLY A 48 6.85 12.08 3.73
N GLY A 49 7.91 12.17 2.95
CA GLY A 49 8.66 13.38 2.67
C GLY A 49 10.03 13.37 3.33
N GLU A 50 11.05 13.39 2.50
CA GLU A 50 12.45 13.47 2.88
C GLU A 50 13.05 14.72 2.24
N THR A 51 13.84 15.46 3.02
CA THR A 51 14.63 16.55 2.47
C THR A 51 15.85 15.96 1.81
N GLN A 52 16.12 16.34 0.57
CA GLN A 52 17.22 15.83 -0.24
C GLN A 52 17.96 16.97 -0.93
N THR A 53 19.29 16.90 -0.88
CA THR A 53 20.19 17.79 -1.61
C THR A 53 20.94 16.97 -2.63
N PHE A 54 20.91 17.39 -3.89
CA PHE A 54 21.64 16.72 -4.96
C PHE A 54 21.87 17.65 -6.17
N TYR A 55 22.86 17.27 -6.98
CA TYR A 55 23.22 17.97 -8.20
C TYR A 55 22.29 17.54 -9.35
N LEU A 56 21.67 18.48 -10.04
CA LEU A 56 20.92 18.24 -11.28
C LEU A 56 21.85 18.21 -12.50
N ALA A 57 22.88 19.05 -12.47
CA ALA A 57 23.98 19.13 -13.45
C ALA A 57 25.26 19.59 -12.72
N PRO A 58 26.44 19.55 -13.36
CA PRO A 58 27.62 20.18 -12.76
C PRO A 58 27.30 21.61 -12.33
N GLU A 59 27.69 21.98 -11.10
CA GLU A 59 27.50 23.31 -10.51
C GLU A 59 26.04 23.72 -10.23
N ILE A 60 25.04 22.84 -10.49
CA ILE A 60 23.62 23.09 -10.17
C ILE A 60 23.19 22.19 -9.03
N GLU A 61 23.40 22.64 -7.82
CA GLU A 61 22.94 21.97 -6.60
C GLU A 61 21.59 22.52 -6.15
N LYS A 62 20.66 21.64 -5.78
CA LYS A 62 19.37 22.03 -5.23
C LYS A 62 18.98 21.17 -4.05
N THR A 63 18.36 21.81 -3.05
CA THR A 63 17.74 21.11 -1.92
C THR A 63 16.22 21.13 -2.08
N TYR A 64 15.64 19.95 -2.10
CA TYR A 64 14.19 19.75 -2.03
C TYR A 64 13.78 19.51 -0.57
N ALA A 65 13.50 20.62 0.12
CA ALA A 65 13.12 20.59 1.53
C ALA A 65 11.66 20.18 1.68
N SER A 66 11.44 18.98 2.21
CA SER A 66 10.11 18.42 2.37
C SER A 66 9.32 19.08 3.50
N ARG A 67 8.05 19.41 3.23
CA ARG A 67 7.10 19.80 4.26
C ARG A 67 6.36 18.54 4.72
N LYS A 68 6.68 18.08 5.94
CA LYS A 68 5.99 16.93 6.55
C LYS A 68 4.52 17.29 6.78
N SER A 69 3.62 16.58 6.11
CA SER A 69 2.18 16.67 6.32
C SER A 69 1.62 15.27 6.55
N ILE A 70 0.67 15.15 7.48
CA ILE A 70 -0.07 13.92 7.69
C ILE A 70 -1.43 14.11 7.03
N HIS A 71 -1.78 13.25 6.10
CA HIS A 71 -3.10 13.25 5.48
C HIS A 71 -3.60 11.82 5.30
N ALA A 72 -4.92 11.68 5.31
CA ALA A 72 -5.57 10.40 5.10
C ALA A 72 -5.78 10.14 3.61
N ILE A 73 -5.51 8.91 3.19
CA ILE A 73 -5.87 8.37 1.88
C ILE A 73 -6.61 7.05 2.06
N ALA A 74 -7.36 6.63 1.04
CA ALA A 74 -7.98 5.31 1.05
C ALA A 74 -6.98 4.25 0.58
N THR A 75 -7.07 3.04 1.15
CA THR A 75 -6.42 1.83 0.64
C THR A 75 -7.44 0.72 0.50
N GLY A 76 -7.20 -0.17 -0.46
CA GLY A 76 -7.97 -1.40 -0.65
C GLY A 76 -7.04 -2.59 -0.79
N GLU A 77 -7.42 -3.73 -0.22
CA GLU A 77 -6.69 -4.99 -0.32
C GLU A 77 -7.65 -6.13 -0.65
N LEU A 78 -7.20 -7.03 -1.53
CA LEU A 78 -7.81 -8.33 -1.81
C LEU A 78 -6.83 -9.41 -1.38
N PHE A 79 -7.34 -10.45 -0.73
CA PHE A 79 -6.55 -11.60 -0.30
C PHE A 79 -7.27 -12.88 -0.73
N VAL A 80 -6.50 -13.84 -1.25
CA VAL A 80 -6.96 -15.20 -1.57
C VAL A 80 -5.92 -16.17 -1.05
N GLY A 81 -6.37 -17.19 -0.32
CA GLY A 81 -5.46 -18.16 0.29
C GLY A 81 -6.16 -19.40 0.80
N LEU A 82 -5.44 -20.11 1.64
CA LEU A 82 -5.89 -21.32 2.30
C LEU A 82 -5.88 -21.12 3.81
N GLN A 83 -6.89 -21.65 4.46
CA GLN A 83 -7.01 -21.70 5.91
C GLN A 83 -6.86 -23.13 6.41
N LYS A 84 -6.22 -23.29 7.56
CA LYS A 84 -6.07 -24.57 8.24
C LYS A 84 -6.12 -24.40 9.75
N SER A 85 -6.73 -25.35 10.43
CA SER A 85 -6.62 -25.48 11.90
C SER A 85 -5.23 -25.98 12.25
N LEU A 86 -4.44 -25.15 12.92
CA LEU A 86 -3.10 -25.50 13.42
C LEU A 86 -3.19 -26.27 14.74
N THR A 87 -4.10 -25.84 15.59
CA THR A 87 -4.47 -26.50 16.85
C THR A 87 -5.97 -26.32 17.06
N SER A 88 -6.52 -26.84 18.17
CA SER A 88 -7.92 -26.63 18.56
C SER A 88 -8.30 -25.17 18.77
N LEU A 89 -7.32 -24.28 18.96
CA LEU A 89 -7.52 -22.84 19.25
C LEU A 89 -6.97 -21.92 18.15
N TRP A 90 -6.06 -22.39 17.31
CA TRP A 90 -5.39 -21.53 16.33
C TRP A 90 -5.73 -21.93 14.91
N LEU A 91 -6.18 -20.94 14.15
CA LEU A 91 -6.38 -21.04 12.70
C LEU A 91 -5.27 -20.25 12.00
N GLY A 92 -4.64 -20.87 11.02
CA GLY A 92 -3.66 -20.23 10.15
C GLY A 92 -4.22 -19.98 8.77
N GLN A 93 -4.01 -18.80 8.21
CA GLN A 93 -4.28 -18.48 6.81
C GLN A 93 -2.98 -18.12 6.13
N LEU A 94 -2.78 -18.59 4.90
CA LEU A 94 -1.63 -18.26 4.06
C LEU A 94 -2.09 -18.09 2.62
N GLY A 95 -1.69 -17.01 1.96
CA GLY A 95 -2.12 -16.76 0.59
C GLY A 95 -1.49 -15.51 0.00
N LEU A 96 -2.02 -15.08 -1.15
CA LEU A 96 -1.59 -13.91 -1.88
C LEU A 96 -2.51 -12.72 -1.58
N ALA A 97 -1.89 -11.57 -1.38
CA ALA A 97 -2.58 -10.29 -1.19
C ALA A 97 -2.18 -9.31 -2.29
N ALA A 98 -3.15 -8.60 -2.84
CA ALA A 98 -2.96 -7.47 -3.74
C ALA A 98 -3.60 -6.23 -3.12
N ALA A 99 -2.84 -5.15 -3.00
CA ALA A 99 -3.34 -3.91 -2.40
C ALA A 99 -2.94 -2.68 -3.21
N THR A 100 -3.75 -1.63 -3.12
CA THR A 100 -3.48 -0.34 -3.77
C THR A 100 -3.91 0.81 -2.88
N THR A 101 -3.22 1.96 -3.04
CA THR A 101 -3.57 3.20 -2.33
C THR A 101 -4.14 4.24 -3.28
N GLY A 102 -4.88 5.20 -2.72
CA GLY A 102 -5.10 6.49 -3.37
C GLY A 102 -3.80 7.30 -3.46
N ASN A 103 -3.89 8.49 -4.05
CA ASN A 103 -2.74 9.37 -4.23
C ASN A 103 -2.32 10.05 -2.92
N ALA A 104 -1.11 9.75 -2.46
CA ALA A 104 -0.44 10.48 -1.40
C ALA A 104 0.13 11.80 -1.97
N LYS A 105 -0.18 12.94 -1.36
CA LYS A 105 0.34 14.25 -1.76
C LYS A 105 1.60 14.56 -0.99
N LEU A 106 2.67 14.87 -1.70
CA LEU A 106 3.98 15.26 -1.17
C LEU A 106 4.32 16.64 -1.69
N GLN A 107 4.85 17.50 -0.81
CA GLN A 107 5.12 18.90 -1.14
C GLN A 107 6.25 19.47 -0.30
N GLY A 108 6.84 20.56 -0.77
CA GLY A 108 7.89 21.24 -0.06
C GLY A 108 8.32 22.52 -0.78
N VAL A 109 9.53 22.96 -0.45
CA VAL A 109 10.19 24.10 -1.08
C VAL A 109 11.52 23.66 -1.69
N VAL A 110 11.96 24.34 -2.74
CA VAL A 110 13.25 24.11 -3.37
C VAL A 110 14.15 25.28 -3.03
N TRP A 111 15.33 24.96 -2.49
CA TRP A 111 16.39 25.91 -2.24
C TRP A 111 17.44 25.78 -3.33
N ASP A 112 17.76 26.89 -3.97
CA ASP A 112 18.88 26.96 -4.89
C ASP A 112 20.18 26.98 -4.09
N ASP A 113 21.27 26.45 -4.65
CA ASP A 113 22.60 26.37 -4.05
C ASP A 113 22.60 25.76 -2.63
N ALA A 114 21.64 24.89 -2.36
CA ALA A 114 21.43 24.25 -1.05
C ALA A 114 21.26 25.24 0.13
N ASP A 115 20.96 26.51 -0.14
CA ASP A 115 20.80 27.55 0.87
C ASP A 115 19.31 27.87 1.13
N PRO A 116 18.82 27.73 2.38
CA PRO A 116 17.44 28.08 2.75
C PRO A 116 17.03 29.53 2.45
N GLN A 117 17.99 30.47 2.35
CA GLN A 117 17.69 31.86 1.99
C GLN A 117 17.23 31.99 0.54
N PHE A 118 17.60 31.04 -0.33
CA PHE A 118 17.19 30.98 -1.73
C PHE A 118 16.03 30.01 -1.96
N ALA A 119 14.99 30.07 -1.12
CA ALA A 119 13.77 29.31 -1.29
C ALA A 119 12.93 29.85 -2.46
N ASN A 120 13.34 29.52 -3.69
CA ASN A 120 12.83 30.17 -4.89
C ASN A 120 11.60 29.47 -5.49
N TYR A 121 11.32 28.20 -5.11
CA TYR A 121 10.17 27.46 -5.62
C TYR A 121 9.45 26.69 -4.51
N SER A 122 8.15 26.49 -4.70
CA SER A 122 7.41 25.42 -4.05
C SER A 122 7.24 24.25 -5.01
N TYR A 123 7.30 23.03 -4.50
CA TYR A 123 7.02 21.84 -5.30
C TYR A 123 5.92 20.97 -4.69
N ARG A 124 5.28 20.21 -5.53
CA ARG A 124 4.32 19.17 -5.15
C ARG A 124 4.35 18.02 -6.14
N TYR A 125 4.09 16.82 -5.67
CA TYR A 125 3.88 15.64 -6.50
C TYR A 125 2.97 14.64 -5.79
N LYS A 126 2.60 13.57 -6.49
CA LYS A 126 1.74 12.52 -5.98
C LYS A 126 2.47 11.18 -6.00
N GLY A 127 2.22 10.35 -4.99
CA GLY A 127 2.65 8.97 -4.95
C GLY A 127 1.43 8.04 -4.91
N GLN A 128 1.38 7.05 -5.77
CA GLN A 128 0.42 5.96 -5.75
C GLN A 128 1.16 4.64 -5.64
N ASN A 129 0.71 3.76 -4.75
CA ASN A 129 1.41 2.52 -4.48
C ASN A 129 0.47 1.34 -4.72
N THR A 130 1.02 0.31 -5.35
CA THR A 130 0.35 -0.98 -5.55
C THR A 130 1.31 -2.07 -5.14
N ARG A 131 0.83 -3.14 -4.47
CA ARG A 131 1.68 -4.25 -4.05
C ARG A 131 1.06 -5.59 -4.36
N LEU A 132 1.93 -6.58 -4.53
CA LEU A 132 1.64 -8.01 -4.50
C LEU A 132 2.49 -8.66 -3.41
N ALA A 133 1.86 -9.42 -2.50
CA ALA A 133 2.54 -9.94 -1.33
C ALA A 133 2.05 -11.35 -0.96
N LEU A 134 2.94 -12.14 -0.36
CA LEU A 134 2.56 -13.31 0.40
C LEU A 134 2.15 -12.86 1.80
N LYS A 135 0.92 -13.19 2.22
CA LYS A 135 0.34 -12.78 3.50
C LYS A 135 -0.02 -14.00 4.34
N GLY A 136 0.45 -13.98 5.59
CA GLY A 136 0.06 -14.91 6.63
C GLY A 136 -0.82 -14.22 7.66
N LYS A 137 -1.82 -14.93 8.19
CA LYS A 137 -2.70 -14.48 9.26
C LYS A 137 -2.94 -15.60 10.25
N LEU A 138 -2.79 -15.30 11.53
CA LEU A 138 -3.09 -16.21 12.64
C LEU A 138 -4.30 -15.69 13.39
N LEU A 139 -5.27 -16.56 13.64
CA LEU A 139 -6.48 -16.25 14.36
C LEU A 139 -6.57 -17.15 15.61
N LEU A 140 -7.03 -16.57 16.70
CA LEU A 140 -7.28 -17.30 17.93
C LEU A 140 -8.79 -17.49 18.10
N ASP A 141 -9.25 -18.73 17.91
CA ASP A 141 -10.65 -19.14 18.10
C ASP A 141 -10.79 -19.89 19.43
N LYS A 142 -11.30 -19.22 20.45
CA LYS A 142 -11.61 -19.80 21.76
C LYS A 142 -13.11 -20.06 21.94
N GLY A 143 -13.89 -20.04 20.86
CA GLY A 143 -15.35 -20.10 20.94
C GLY A 143 -16.00 -18.83 21.48
N TYR A 144 -15.24 -17.73 21.61
CA TYR A 144 -15.80 -16.43 21.95
C TYR A 144 -16.43 -15.77 20.73
N TRP A 145 -17.25 -14.77 20.96
CA TRP A 145 -17.91 -14.01 19.89
C TRP A 145 -16.94 -13.19 19.01
N LEU A 146 -15.70 -12.97 19.47
CA LEU A 146 -14.63 -12.31 18.74
C LEU A 146 -13.40 -13.21 18.66
N MET A 147 -12.77 -13.26 17.49
CA MET A 147 -11.51 -13.94 17.20
C MET A 147 -10.40 -12.90 17.01
N PRO A 148 -9.51 -12.71 17.99
CA PRO A 148 -8.30 -11.90 17.77
C PRO A 148 -7.43 -12.49 16.65
N TRP A 149 -6.79 -11.62 15.90
CA TRP A 149 -5.87 -12.03 14.85
C TRP A 149 -4.63 -11.14 14.76
N VAL A 150 -3.56 -11.72 14.24
CA VAL A 150 -2.35 -11.01 13.82
C VAL A 150 -2.02 -11.42 12.39
N SER A 151 -1.42 -10.51 11.62
CA SER A 151 -1.02 -10.80 10.25
C SER A 151 0.30 -10.13 9.91
N ALA A 152 1.02 -10.75 8.97
CA ALA A 152 2.21 -10.18 8.37
C ALA A 152 2.23 -10.51 6.88
N SER A 153 2.83 -9.63 6.08
CA SER A 153 3.06 -9.91 4.66
C SER A 153 4.40 -9.37 4.20
N LEU A 154 4.96 -10.03 3.18
CA LEU A 154 6.18 -9.62 2.48
C LEU A 154 5.90 -9.66 0.99
N GLY A 155 6.35 -8.66 0.24
CA GLY A 155 6.04 -8.60 -1.18
C GLY A 155 6.82 -7.57 -1.98
N VAL A 156 6.32 -7.33 -3.17
CA VAL A 156 6.85 -6.38 -4.14
C VAL A 156 5.84 -5.27 -4.34
N GLY A 157 6.30 -4.03 -4.16
CA GLY A 157 5.56 -2.81 -4.42
C GLY A 157 5.93 -2.20 -5.77
N PHE A 158 4.95 -1.63 -6.45
CA PHE A 158 5.07 -0.81 -7.64
C PHE A 158 4.64 0.61 -7.27
N ASN A 159 5.62 1.45 -6.97
CA ASN A 159 5.42 2.77 -6.42
C ASN A 159 5.58 3.82 -7.52
N ARG A 160 4.48 4.42 -7.93
CA ARG A 160 4.46 5.45 -8.96
C ARG A 160 4.50 6.83 -8.32
N ALA A 161 5.55 7.60 -8.62
CA ALA A 161 5.64 9.03 -8.34
C ALA A 161 5.28 9.80 -9.61
N HIS A 162 4.36 10.75 -9.53
CA HIS A 162 3.80 11.42 -10.70
C HIS A 162 3.25 12.83 -10.39
N ASP A 163 2.89 13.55 -11.45
CA ASP A 163 2.32 14.91 -11.37
C ASP A 163 3.21 15.90 -10.61
N PHE A 164 4.53 15.84 -10.83
CA PHE A 164 5.44 16.82 -10.23
C PHE A 164 5.24 18.20 -10.85
N THR A 165 5.16 19.20 -10.00
CA THR A 165 5.07 20.61 -10.43
C THR A 165 5.94 21.48 -9.55
N ASN A 166 6.66 22.43 -10.17
CA ASN A 166 7.33 23.55 -9.55
C ASN A 166 6.51 24.83 -9.75
N THR A 167 6.44 25.65 -8.71
CA THR A 167 5.82 26.98 -8.79
C THR A 167 6.81 28.00 -8.23
N PRO A 168 7.24 29.01 -9.02
CA PRO A 168 8.11 30.07 -8.55
C PRO A 168 7.48 30.81 -7.37
N LEU A 169 8.29 31.17 -6.39
CA LEU A 169 7.91 32.00 -5.24
C LEU A 169 8.36 33.46 -5.39
N ILE A 170 9.34 33.68 -6.27
CA ILE A 170 9.87 35.01 -6.61
C ILE A 170 9.80 35.23 -8.12
N PHE A 171 9.74 36.48 -8.54
CA PHE A 171 9.61 36.83 -9.97
C PHE A 171 10.89 36.53 -10.75
N GLU A 172 12.04 36.66 -10.13
CA GLU A 172 13.38 36.45 -10.73
C GLU A 172 13.80 34.97 -10.79
N ALA A 173 12.92 34.05 -10.35
CA ALA A 173 13.26 32.62 -10.38
C ALA A 173 13.49 32.12 -11.81
N LEU A 174 14.66 31.56 -12.07
CA LEU A 174 14.99 30.94 -13.34
C LEU A 174 14.11 29.72 -13.61
N PRO A 175 13.82 29.35 -14.88
CA PRO A 175 13.04 28.15 -15.17
C PRO A 175 13.63 26.89 -14.52
N ASN A 176 12.83 26.15 -13.77
CA ASN A 176 13.20 24.87 -13.17
C ASN A 176 12.30 23.77 -13.75
N ASN A 177 12.88 22.84 -14.53
CA ASN A 177 12.13 21.82 -15.20
C ASN A 177 11.49 20.83 -14.21
N ASN A 178 10.31 20.35 -14.54
CA ASN A 178 9.62 19.34 -13.75
C ASN A 178 10.29 17.97 -13.90
N PHE A 179 10.31 17.20 -12.83
CA PHE A 179 10.66 15.78 -12.88
C PHE A 179 9.59 14.99 -13.61
N GLU A 180 10.03 13.98 -14.35
CA GLU A 180 9.13 13.07 -15.05
C GLU A 180 8.47 12.06 -14.11
N ASP A 181 7.33 11.53 -14.52
CA ASP A 181 6.66 10.42 -13.85
C ASP A 181 7.55 9.17 -13.92
N HIS A 182 7.63 8.44 -12.80
CA HIS A 182 8.37 7.20 -12.77
C HIS A 182 7.71 6.17 -11.84
N THR A 183 7.85 4.89 -12.18
CA THR A 183 7.40 3.77 -11.34
C THR A 183 8.60 2.97 -10.88
N LYS A 184 8.79 2.92 -9.56
CA LYS A 184 9.86 2.16 -8.91
C LYS A 184 9.33 0.88 -8.29
N THR A 185 10.00 -0.23 -8.59
CA THR A 185 9.78 -1.48 -7.90
C THR A 185 10.56 -1.49 -6.58
N ALA A 186 9.90 -1.87 -5.48
CA ALA A 186 10.50 -1.89 -4.15
C ALA A 186 10.01 -3.07 -3.33
N PHE A 187 10.79 -3.47 -2.34
CA PHE A 187 10.35 -4.40 -1.31
C PHE A 187 9.32 -3.72 -0.41
N THR A 188 8.27 -4.46 -0.01
CA THR A 188 7.19 -3.98 0.86
C THR A 188 6.86 -5.02 1.92
N TYR A 189 6.46 -4.57 3.09
CA TYR A 189 5.98 -5.46 4.14
C TYR A 189 4.84 -4.81 4.93
N THR A 190 4.07 -5.67 5.61
CA THR A 190 2.98 -5.23 6.50
C THR A 190 2.99 -5.97 7.81
N LEU A 191 2.49 -5.30 8.83
CA LEU A 191 2.16 -5.89 10.11
C LEU A 191 0.77 -5.43 10.52
N GLY A 192 -0.08 -6.36 10.92
CA GLY A 192 -1.46 -6.05 11.31
C GLY A 192 -1.92 -6.86 12.51
N ALA A 193 -2.85 -6.30 13.25
CA ALA A 193 -3.54 -6.96 14.35
C ALA A 193 -4.97 -6.44 14.46
N GLY A 194 -5.88 -7.29 14.93
CA GLY A 194 -7.27 -6.88 15.08
C GLY A 194 -8.14 -7.99 15.64
N VAL A 195 -9.44 -7.81 15.45
CA VAL A 195 -10.46 -8.78 15.84
C VAL A 195 -11.43 -9.00 14.69
N GLN A 196 -11.98 -10.19 14.59
CA GLN A 196 -13.03 -10.51 13.65
C GLN A 196 -14.10 -11.38 14.30
N LYS A 197 -15.27 -11.38 13.68
CA LYS A 197 -16.46 -12.10 14.13
C LYS A 197 -17.08 -12.85 12.96
N SER A 198 -17.50 -14.09 13.18
CA SER A 198 -18.33 -14.81 12.24
C SER A 198 -19.74 -14.20 12.21
N ILE A 199 -20.19 -13.78 11.03
CA ILE A 199 -21.54 -13.25 10.80
C ILE A 199 -22.44 -14.38 10.32
N SER A 200 -21.89 -15.32 9.57
CA SER A 200 -22.56 -16.55 9.11
C SER A 200 -21.53 -17.69 9.10
N GLU A 201 -21.96 -18.89 8.67
CA GLU A 201 -21.10 -20.06 8.56
C GLU A 201 -19.89 -19.83 7.65
N HIS A 202 -20.06 -19.03 6.61
CA HIS A 202 -19.02 -18.75 5.62
C HIS A 202 -18.48 -17.31 5.66
N CYS A 203 -19.15 -16.39 6.36
CA CYS A 203 -18.78 -14.97 6.32
C CYS A 203 -18.32 -14.46 7.68
N GLN A 204 -17.20 -13.72 7.66
CA GLN A 204 -16.62 -13.09 8.84
C GLN A 204 -16.35 -11.62 8.54
N ALA A 205 -16.66 -10.72 9.48
CA ALA A 205 -16.28 -9.32 9.41
C ALA A 205 -15.32 -8.98 10.54
N GLY A 206 -14.40 -8.07 10.27
CA GLY A 206 -13.40 -7.70 11.25
C GLY A 206 -12.93 -6.27 11.12
N VAL A 207 -12.29 -5.82 12.16
CA VAL A 207 -11.61 -4.54 12.26
C VAL A 207 -10.21 -4.77 12.83
N GLY A 208 -9.25 -4.01 12.32
CA GLY A 208 -7.89 -4.11 12.79
C GLY A 208 -7.11 -2.85 12.50
N TYR A 209 -5.88 -2.88 12.89
CA TYR A 209 -4.88 -1.87 12.58
C TYR A 209 -3.80 -2.51 11.73
N GLU A 210 -3.39 -1.83 10.66
CA GLU A 210 -2.31 -2.29 9.80
C GLU A 210 -1.28 -1.17 9.61
N PHE A 211 -0.02 -1.54 9.78
CA PHE A 211 1.15 -0.76 9.39
C PHE A 211 1.70 -1.33 8.09
N VAL A 212 2.05 -0.45 7.15
CA VAL A 212 2.63 -0.81 5.86
C VAL A 212 3.85 0.05 5.57
N ASP A 213 4.95 -0.59 5.20
CA ASP A 213 6.05 0.02 4.49
C ASP A 213 5.93 -0.31 3.00
N TRP A 214 5.68 0.71 2.19
CA TRP A 214 5.56 0.58 0.73
C TRP A 214 6.93 0.55 0.04
N GLY A 215 8.02 0.85 0.78
CA GLY A 215 9.36 0.91 0.25
C GLY A 215 9.63 2.20 -0.55
N LYS A 216 10.67 2.13 -1.38
CA LYS A 216 11.18 3.27 -2.13
C LYS A 216 10.28 3.67 -3.29
N SER A 217 10.10 4.99 -3.48
CA SER A 217 9.59 5.59 -4.72
C SER A 217 10.55 6.68 -5.20
N GLU A 218 10.55 6.99 -6.48
CA GLU A 218 11.36 8.09 -7.05
C GLU A 218 10.70 8.64 -8.30
N LEU A 219 10.91 9.92 -8.56
CA LEU A 219 10.56 10.58 -9.81
C LEU A 219 11.62 10.30 -10.89
N GLY A 220 11.26 10.41 -12.15
CA GLY A 220 12.19 10.41 -13.27
C GLY A 220 13.06 11.67 -13.29
N ARG A 221 14.03 11.71 -14.20
CA ARG A 221 14.87 12.90 -14.41
C ARG A 221 14.06 14.04 -14.99
N ALA A 222 14.42 15.26 -14.60
CA ALA A 222 13.90 16.45 -15.26
C ALA A 222 14.57 16.63 -16.65
N LEU A 223 13.90 17.33 -17.55
CA LEU A 223 14.47 17.66 -18.86
C LEU A 223 15.77 18.47 -18.68
N GLY A 224 16.85 18.01 -19.32
CA GLY A 224 18.19 18.63 -19.20
C GLY A 224 18.97 18.23 -17.95
N GLN A 225 18.43 17.41 -17.07
CA GLN A 225 19.16 16.87 -15.92
C GLN A 225 20.21 15.83 -16.39
N THR A 226 21.46 16.04 -16.02
CA THR A 226 22.58 15.16 -16.42
C THR A 226 23.10 14.30 -15.29
N MET A 227 22.86 14.70 -14.02
CA MET A 227 23.34 14.01 -12.83
C MET A 227 22.18 13.51 -11.97
N ASN A 228 22.41 12.41 -11.25
CA ASN A 228 21.46 11.77 -10.34
C ASN A 228 20.14 11.30 -11.01
N SER A 229 19.19 10.84 -10.23
CA SER A 229 17.79 10.60 -10.61
C SER A 229 16.91 11.76 -10.13
N GLY A 230 15.60 11.66 -10.32
CA GLY A 230 14.66 12.60 -9.72
C GLY A 230 14.56 12.48 -8.20
N LEU A 231 13.67 13.28 -7.62
CA LEU A 231 13.42 13.28 -6.18
C LEU A 231 12.94 11.91 -5.72
N ALA A 232 13.60 11.35 -4.71
CA ALA A 232 13.31 10.03 -4.18
C ALA A 232 12.66 10.12 -2.79
N LEU A 233 11.97 9.06 -2.42
CA LEU A 233 11.47 8.80 -1.07
C LEU A 233 11.88 7.37 -0.72
N ASN A 234 12.74 7.20 0.28
CA ASN A 234 13.29 5.89 0.63
C ASN A 234 12.22 4.97 1.22
N HIS A 235 11.34 5.52 2.05
CA HIS A 235 10.24 4.78 2.65
C HIS A 235 8.96 5.61 2.66
N LEU A 236 7.88 5.02 2.22
CA LEU A 236 6.54 5.56 2.44
C LEU A 236 5.83 4.67 3.47
N TYR A 237 5.64 5.21 4.66
CA TYR A 237 4.90 4.53 5.71
C TYR A 237 3.44 4.93 5.72
N THR A 238 2.57 3.94 5.83
CA THR A 238 1.16 4.15 6.10
C THR A 238 0.72 3.32 7.29
N ASN A 239 -0.22 3.86 8.05
CA ASN A 239 -0.88 3.15 9.13
C ASN A 239 -2.36 3.52 9.15
N GLY A 240 -3.21 2.59 9.51
CA GLY A 240 -4.64 2.84 9.47
C GLY A 240 -5.51 1.77 10.07
N VAL A 241 -6.80 2.06 10.11
CA VAL A 241 -7.83 1.16 10.61
C VAL A 241 -8.41 0.39 9.44
N LEU A 242 -8.19 -0.92 9.43
CA LEU A 242 -8.62 -1.84 8.39
C LEU A 242 -10.00 -2.41 8.72
N LEU A 243 -10.94 -2.27 7.81
CA LEU A 243 -12.21 -2.99 7.83
C LEU A 243 -12.12 -4.14 6.83
N ASN A 244 -12.35 -5.36 7.26
CA ASN A 244 -12.24 -6.55 6.40
C ASN A 244 -13.50 -7.39 6.44
N LEU A 245 -13.83 -7.97 5.28
CA LEU A 245 -14.83 -8.99 5.08
C LEU A 245 -14.15 -10.23 4.52
N THR A 246 -14.36 -11.38 5.17
CA THR A 246 -13.70 -12.65 4.82
C THR A 246 -14.77 -13.70 4.53
N TYR A 247 -14.58 -14.43 3.45
CA TYR A 247 -15.34 -15.61 3.08
C TYR A 247 -14.48 -16.85 3.29
N VAL A 248 -15.04 -17.87 3.93
CA VAL A 248 -14.42 -19.19 4.14
C VAL A 248 -15.32 -20.21 3.48
N ALA A 249 -14.78 -21.00 2.54
CA ALA A 249 -15.55 -21.97 1.75
C ALA A 249 -15.94 -23.21 2.55
#